data_195418a3c814cfad54ff40bd9d2ada0e
#
_entry.id   195418a3c814cfad54ff40bd9d2ada0e
#
_cell.length_a   1.000
_cell.length_b   1.000
_cell.length_c   1.000
_cell.angle_alpha   90.00
_cell.angle_beta   90.00
_cell.angle_gamma   90.00
#
_symmetry.space_group_name_H-M   'P 1'
#
loop_
_entity.id
_entity.type
_entity.pdbx_description
1 polymer ?
#
loop_
_entity_poly.entity_id
_entity_poly.type
_entity_poly.pdbx_seq_one_letter_code
_entity_poly.pdbx_strand_id
1 'polypeptide(L)'
;MIPYFLLVGLPILVWLISTRYRFTIGKRVLLETSTLPMDFFMLIFLLLLALRGLDCGSDTPQYEVNFMAHGKLSYAGILRGYDNERGFILLSRFIYGLGGSFQVFLWVSSSICVLPLWYMYRNESDNYPLTMALFLTVSPFYMYFSGIRQAIAMSLGVFAWYAAKNRKLLYFLLAVFAAMQLHNSAFILVAIYPLYRAKITKRWLWVVVPFMVFVFVNKLPIFNFLLQFLWEDFESTPETGATTILILLVIFAVYSYLIPDDAKIDQDVIGLRNILLLSIVIQFFAILHPLSMRMNYYFLPFVPILIPKIAKRSKMRFRQISKLSVVVMTVFFLCYFVNLVVNDIDSLNIFPYIPCWKN
;
A
#
# COMPACT_ATOMS: atom_id res chain seq x y z
N MET A 1 -5.81 -17.65 12.95
CA MET A 1 -4.65 -18.19 12.18
C MET A 1 -5.02 -18.74 10.82
N ILE A 2 -5.97 -19.72 10.71
CA ILE A 2 -6.32 -20.41 9.45
C ILE A 2 -6.54 -19.45 8.27
N PRO A 3 -7.30 -18.33 8.39
CA PRO A 3 -7.55 -17.44 7.24
C PRO A 3 -6.29 -16.80 6.64
N TYR A 4 -5.28 -16.52 7.46
CA TYR A 4 -3.99 -15.98 6.97
C TYR A 4 -3.14 -17.05 6.27
N PHE A 5 -3.22 -18.32 6.72
CA PHE A 5 -2.59 -19.42 5.99
C PHE A 5 -3.26 -19.67 4.65
N LEU A 6 -4.58 -19.51 4.56
CA LEU A 6 -5.31 -19.56 3.29
C LEU A 6 -4.92 -18.40 2.36
N LEU A 7 -4.73 -17.18 2.91
CA LEU A 7 -4.28 -16.01 2.15
C LEU A 7 -2.93 -16.25 1.46
N VAL A 8 -2.02 -17.00 2.08
CA VAL A 8 -0.70 -17.32 1.53
C VAL A 8 -0.73 -18.61 0.71
N GLY A 9 -1.26 -19.68 1.28
CA GLY A 9 -1.13 -21.05 0.74
C GLY A 9 -1.94 -21.27 -0.53
N LEU A 10 -3.20 -20.81 -0.55
CA LEU A 10 -4.07 -21.06 -1.70
C LEU A 10 -3.58 -20.34 -2.99
N PRO A 11 -3.21 -19.06 -2.97
CA PRO A 11 -2.67 -18.39 -4.15
C PRO A 11 -1.36 -19.02 -4.66
N ILE A 12 -0.48 -19.47 -3.75
CA ILE A 12 0.77 -20.16 -4.13
C ILE A 12 0.45 -21.50 -4.79
N LEU A 13 -0.49 -22.27 -4.23
CA LEU A 13 -0.94 -23.53 -4.84
C LEU A 13 -1.52 -23.28 -6.23
N VAL A 14 -2.39 -22.28 -6.37
CA VAL A 14 -2.94 -21.87 -7.66
C VAL A 14 -1.83 -21.45 -8.62
N TRP A 15 -0.81 -20.74 -8.16
CA TRP A 15 0.33 -20.36 -9.00
C TRP A 15 1.10 -21.58 -9.50
N LEU A 16 1.38 -22.56 -8.65
CA LEU A 16 2.08 -23.79 -9.01
C LEU A 16 1.30 -24.62 -10.07
N ILE A 17 -0.03 -24.60 -10.00
CA ILE A 17 -0.91 -25.31 -10.93
C ILE A 17 -1.07 -24.48 -12.21
N SER A 18 -1.34 -23.19 -12.12
CA SER A 18 -1.72 -22.32 -13.25
C SER A 18 -0.57 -22.06 -14.24
N THR A 19 0.69 -22.20 -13.79
CA THR A 19 1.85 -22.08 -14.69
C THR A 19 1.86 -23.14 -15.80
N ARG A 20 1.02 -24.18 -15.71
CA ARG A 20 0.98 -25.33 -16.64
C ARG A 20 -0.21 -25.31 -17.62
N TYR A 21 -1.23 -24.47 -17.41
CA TYR A 21 -2.47 -24.57 -18.20
C TYR A 21 -2.96 -23.21 -18.72
N ARG A 22 -3.24 -23.16 -20.04
CA ARG A 22 -4.00 -22.08 -20.67
C ARG A 22 -5.32 -22.66 -21.19
N PHE A 23 -6.44 -22.15 -20.72
CA PHE A 23 -7.75 -22.51 -21.27
C PHE A 23 -8.11 -21.59 -22.43
N THR A 24 -8.19 -22.18 -23.66
CA THR A 24 -8.61 -21.47 -24.87
C THR A 24 -9.84 -22.14 -25.44
N ILE A 25 -10.87 -21.36 -25.80
CA ILE A 25 -11.96 -21.82 -26.66
C ILE A 25 -11.86 -21.09 -28.00
N GLY A 26 -11.42 -21.77 -29.06
CA GLY A 26 -11.14 -21.18 -30.34
C GLY A 26 -9.98 -20.17 -30.30
N LYS A 27 -10.18 -18.96 -30.87
CA LYS A 27 -9.18 -17.87 -30.85
C LYS A 27 -9.31 -16.95 -29.62
N ARG A 28 -10.28 -17.20 -28.71
CA ARG A 28 -10.48 -16.38 -27.49
C ARG A 28 -9.89 -17.08 -26.28
N VAL A 29 -8.97 -16.39 -25.60
CA VAL A 29 -8.50 -16.80 -24.26
C VAL A 29 -9.63 -16.45 -23.29
N LEU A 30 -10.35 -17.45 -22.79
CA LEU A 30 -11.47 -17.26 -21.85
C LEU A 30 -10.99 -17.08 -20.41
N LEU A 31 -9.86 -17.66 -20.05
CA LEU A 31 -9.23 -17.51 -18.74
C LEU A 31 -7.71 -17.43 -18.92
N GLU A 32 -7.17 -16.28 -18.57
CA GLU A 32 -5.73 -16.12 -18.45
C GLU A 32 -5.33 -16.68 -17.09
N THR A 33 -5.05 -17.98 -17.04
CA THR A 33 -4.71 -18.70 -15.79
C THR A 33 -3.51 -18.08 -15.07
N SER A 34 -2.74 -17.25 -15.77
CA SER A 34 -1.59 -16.55 -15.19
C SER A 34 -1.96 -15.49 -14.12
N THR A 35 -3.18 -14.95 -14.14
CA THR A 35 -3.64 -13.92 -13.17
C THR A 35 -4.34 -14.51 -11.95
N LEU A 36 -4.81 -15.75 -12.04
CA LEU A 36 -5.58 -16.42 -10.98
C LEU A 36 -4.91 -16.38 -9.59
N PRO A 37 -3.60 -16.54 -9.44
CA PRO A 37 -2.96 -16.46 -8.13
C PRO A 37 -3.20 -15.12 -7.45
N MET A 38 -3.09 -14.01 -8.20
CA MET A 38 -3.35 -12.67 -7.68
C MET A 38 -4.84 -12.45 -7.44
N ASP A 39 -5.70 -13.00 -8.29
CA ASP A 39 -7.15 -12.90 -8.15
C ASP A 39 -7.63 -13.61 -6.87
N PHE A 40 -7.14 -14.81 -6.58
CA PHE A 40 -7.43 -15.52 -5.32
C PHE A 40 -6.87 -14.79 -4.09
N PHE A 41 -5.63 -14.30 -4.18
CA PHE A 41 -5.02 -13.54 -3.10
C PHE A 41 -5.84 -12.32 -2.73
N MET A 42 -6.22 -11.51 -3.70
CA MET A 42 -6.99 -10.29 -3.47
C MET A 42 -8.44 -10.57 -3.04
N LEU A 43 -9.04 -11.66 -3.53
CA LEU A 43 -10.36 -12.09 -3.08
C LEU A 43 -10.32 -12.49 -1.60
N ILE A 44 -9.35 -13.31 -1.19
CA ILE A 44 -9.22 -13.71 0.22
C ILE A 44 -8.94 -12.47 1.08
N PHE A 45 -8.07 -11.57 0.63
CA PHE A 45 -7.79 -10.32 1.34
C PHE A 45 -9.05 -9.46 1.49
N LEU A 46 -9.87 -9.32 0.44
CA LEU A 46 -11.17 -8.64 0.51
C LEU A 46 -12.09 -9.29 1.55
N LEU A 47 -12.20 -10.62 1.53
CA LEU A 47 -13.05 -11.35 2.47
C LEU A 47 -12.56 -11.18 3.92
N LEU A 48 -11.25 -11.19 4.15
CA LEU A 48 -10.69 -10.93 5.48
C LEU A 48 -11.06 -9.54 5.99
N LEU A 49 -10.96 -8.52 5.14
CA LEU A 49 -11.32 -7.16 5.54
C LEU A 49 -12.82 -6.99 5.73
N ALA A 50 -13.63 -7.59 4.85
CA ALA A 50 -15.07 -7.39 4.84
C ALA A 50 -15.79 -8.20 5.93
N LEU A 51 -15.26 -9.35 6.30
CA LEU A 51 -15.89 -10.28 7.28
C LEU A 51 -15.27 -10.22 8.68
N ARG A 52 -14.37 -9.25 8.93
CA ARG A 52 -13.77 -9.10 10.26
C ARG A 52 -14.79 -8.65 11.31
N GLY A 53 -14.60 -9.15 12.54
CA GLY A 53 -15.33 -8.69 13.71
C GLY A 53 -14.76 -7.41 14.30
N LEU A 54 -15.39 -6.90 15.35
CA LEU A 54 -15.00 -5.65 16.00
C LEU A 54 -13.61 -5.74 16.65
N ASP A 55 -13.24 -6.90 17.16
CA ASP A 55 -11.95 -7.13 17.82
C ASP A 55 -10.79 -7.34 16.83
N CYS A 56 -11.06 -7.31 15.51
CA CYS A 56 -10.03 -7.42 14.49
C CYS A 56 -9.71 -6.04 13.88
N GLY A 57 -8.56 -5.50 14.28
CA GLY A 57 -8.13 -4.13 13.98
C GLY A 57 -8.43 -3.16 15.12
N SER A 58 -7.37 -2.55 15.70
CA SER A 58 -7.46 -1.72 16.93
C SER A 58 -8.48 -0.59 16.86
N ASP A 59 -8.70 -0.01 15.69
CA ASP A 59 -9.62 1.13 15.51
C ASP A 59 -11.03 0.70 15.08
N THR A 60 -11.28 -0.59 14.82
CA THR A 60 -12.56 -1.08 14.31
C THR A 60 -13.75 -0.76 15.23
N PRO A 61 -13.65 -0.92 16.56
CA PRO A 61 -14.74 -0.54 17.48
C PRO A 61 -15.08 0.96 17.40
N GLN A 62 -14.06 1.82 17.31
CA GLN A 62 -14.26 3.26 17.19
C GLN A 62 -14.93 3.63 15.85
N TYR A 63 -14.63 2.89 14.78
CA TYR A 63 -15.31 3.10 13.49
C TYR A 63 -16.79 2.71 13.54
N GLU A 64 -17.18 1.69 14.30
CA GLU A 64 -18.59 1.36 14.51
C GLU A 64 -19.33 2.49 15.24
N VAL A 65 -18.78 2.99 16.34
CA VAL A 65 -19.33 4.14 17.09
C VAL A 65 -19.46 5.35 16.17
N ASN A 66 -18.44 5.66 15.39
CA ASN A 66 -18.44 6.78 14.45
C ASN A 66 -19.49 6.56 13.34
N PHE A 67 -19.65 5.35 12.79
CA PHE A 67 -20.65 5.03 11.78
C PHE A 67 -22.05 5.32 12.28
N MET A 68 -22.37 4.88 13.50
CA MET A 68 -23.67 5.14 14.13
C MET A 68 -23.91 6.64 14.40
N ALA A 69 -22.87 7.37 14.83
CA ALA A 69 -22.95 8.81 15.04
C ALA A 69 -23.14 9.58 13.73
N HIS A 70 -22.33 9.29 12.71
CA HIS A 70 -22.41 9.90 11.38
C HIS A 70 -23.76 9.61 10.71
N GLY A 71 -24.32 8.41 10.92
CA GLY A 71 -25.62 7.99 10.41
C GLY A 71 -26.78 8.86 10.84
N LYS A 72 -26.66 9.56 11.97
CA LYS A 72 -27.70 10.45 12.53
C LYS A 72 -27.57 11.91 12.05
N LEU A 73 -26.44 12.28 11.41
CA LEU A 73 -26.21 13.64 10.94
C LEU A 73 -27.07 13.99 9.72
N SER A 74 -27.48 15.25 9.58
CA SER A 74 -28.07 15.75 8.34
C SER A 74 -26.96 16.03 7.30
N TYR A 75 -27.25 15.85 6.01
CA TYR A 75 -26.29 16.18 4.94
C TYR A 75 -25.87 17.66 4.99
N ALA A 76 -26.80 18.58 5.27
CA ALA A 76 -26.49 19.99 5.42
C ALA A 76 -25.57 20.27 6.63
N GLY A 77 -25.76 19.54 7.75
CA GLY A 77 -24.90 19.60 8.93
C GLY A 77 -23.48 19.13 8.64
N ILE A 78 -23.31 18.03 7.87
CA ILE A 78 -21.99 17.53 7.47
C ILE A 78 -21.26 18.56 6.62
N LEU A 79 -21.94 19.16 5.65
CA LEU A 79 -21.32 20.13 4.73
C LEU A 79 -20.92 21.46 5.40
N ARG A 80 -21.63 21.87 6.48
CA ARG A 80 -21.38 23.13 7.19
C ARG A 80 -20.53 22.98 8.44
N GLY A 81 -20.61 21.84 9.13
CA GLY A 81 -20.06 21.65 10.45
C GLY A 81 -18.74 20.90 10.54
N TYR A 82 -18.26 20.33 9.43
CA TYR A 82 -17.01 19.58 9.40
C TYR A 82 -16.08 20.14 8.34
N ASP A 83 -14.88 20.55 8.74
CA ASP A 83 -13.90 21.12 7.81
C ASP A 83 -13.04 20.04 7.14
N ASN A 84 -12.89 18.88 7.78
CA ASN A 84 -11.99 17.80 7.36
C ASN A 84 -12.72 16.47 7.17
N GLU A 85 -12.24 15.66 6.22
CA GLU A 85 -12.65 14.25 6.00
C GLU A 85 -14.17 14.07 5.76
N ARG A 86 -14.80 15.08 5.17
CA ARG A 86 -16.26 15.08 4.87
C ARG A 86 -16.69 13.89 4.03
N GLY A 87 -15.83 13.45 3.11
CA GLY A 87 -16.13 12.32 2.23
C GLY A 87 -16.32 11.02 3.01
N PHE A 88 -15.55 10.78 4.07
CA PHE A 88 -15.72 9.61 4.92
C PHE A 88 -17.02 9.67 5.73
N ILE A 89 -17.37 10.85 6.26
CA ILE A 89 -18.62 11.06 7.00
C ILE A 89 -19.82 10.88 6.07
N LEU A 90 -19.75 11.43 4.86
CA LEU A 90 -20.78 11.28 3.83
C LEU A 90 -20.95 9.81 3.40
N LEU A 91 -19.86 9.05 3.24
CA LEU A 91 -19.92 7.61 2.94
C LEU A 91 -20.65 6.84 4.05
N SER A 92 -20.28 7.10 5.32
CA SER A 92 -20.92 6.50 6.48
C SER A 92 -22.42 6.85 6.52
N ARG A 93 -22.76 8.14 6.35
CA ARG A 93 -24.13 8.65 6.34
C ARG A 93 -24.97 8.06 5.21
N PHE A 94 -24.38 7.92 4.02
CA PHE A 94 -25.06 7.36 2.85
C PHE A 94 -25.43 5.88 3.09
N ILE A 95 -24.48 5.07 3.55
CA ILE A 95 -24.73 3.64 3.82
C ILE A 95 -25.75 3.47 4.93
N TYR A 96 -25.66 4.22 6.02
CA TYR A 96 -26.63 4.21 7.11
C TYR A 96 -28.03 4.63 6.64
N GLY A 97 -28.12 5.64 5.78
CA GLY A 97 -29.37 6.15 5.23
C GLY A 97 -30.10 5.16 4.31
N LEU A 98 -29.38 4.22 3.71
CA LEU A 98 -29.94 3.10 2.95
C LEU A 98 -30.36 1.91 3.85
N GLY A 99 -30.26 2.05 5.18
CA GLY A 99 -30.55 0.96 6.13
C GLY A 99 -29.39 -0.03 6.29
N GLY A 100 -28.19 0.30 5.77
CA GLY A 100 -27.01 -0.56 5.88
C GLY A 100 -26.49 -0.62 7.32
N SER A 101 -26.10 -1.82 7.76
CA SER A 101 -25.39 -2.06 9.04
C SER A 101 -23.93 -1.66 8.95
N PHE A 102 -23.23 -1.66 10.09
CA PHE A 102 -21.76 -1.49 10.12
C PHE A 102 -21.04 -2.59 9.32
N GLN A 103 -21.58 -3.80 9.29
CA GLN A 103 -21.02 -4.88 8.45
C GLN A 103 -21.11 -4.54 6.95
N VAL A 104 -22.21 -3.92 6.49
CA VAL A 104 -22.33 -3.42 5.10
C VAL A 104 -21.30 -2.30 4.85
N PHE A 105 -21.10 -1.42 5.83
CA PHE A 105 -20.05 -0.40 5.75
C PHE A 105 -18.66 -1.02 5.62
N LEU A 106 -18.33 -2.10 6.35
CA LEU A 106 -17.06 -2.82 6.21
C LEU A 106 -16.92 -3.45 4.82
N TRP A 107 -17.98 -4.05 4.27
CA TRP A 107 -17.98 -4.58 2.90
C TRP A 107 -17.66 -3.51 1.85
N VAL A 108 -18.37 -2.38 1.90
CA VAL A 108 -18.20 -1.27 0.95
C VAL A 108 -16.79 -0.68 1.08
N SER A 109 -16.35 -0.37 2.30
CA SER A 109 -15.04 0.19 2.57
C SER A 109 -13.92 -0.74 2.11
N SER A 110 -14.01 -2.04 2.42
CA SER A 110 -13.05 -3.05 1.99
C SER A 110 -13.01 -3.18 0.47
N SER A 111 -14.15 -3.10 -0.21
CA SER A 111 -14.20 -3.12 -1.68
C SER A 111 -13.51 -1.90 -2.28
N ILE A 112 -13.75 -0.70 -1.75
CA ILE A 112 -13.07 0.53 -2.20
C ILE A 112 -11.55 0.42 -1.95
N CYS A 113 -11.13 -0.21 -0.85
CA CYS A 113 -9.70 -0.43 -0.55
C CYS A 113 -9.07 -1.43 -1.51
N VAL A 114 -9.69 -2.59 -1.73
CA VAL A 114 -9.03 -3.73 -2.37
C VAL A 114 -9.10 -3.67 -3.90
N LEU A 115 -10.22 -3.23 -4.49
CA LEU A 115 -10.40 -3.27 -5.94
C LEU A 115 -9.35 -2.47 -6.74
N PRO A 116 -8.94 -1.23 -6.33
CA PRO A 116 -7.87 -0.51 -7.01
C PRO A 116 -6.50 -1.21 -6.90
N LEU A 117 -6.18 -1.77 -5.72
CA LEU A 117 -4.95 -2.54 -5.51
C LEU A 117 -4.95 -3.83 -6.33
N TRP A 118 -6.09 -4.53 -6.36
CA TRP A 118 -6.28 -5.73 -7.19
C TRP A 118 -6.00 -5.42 -8.65
N TYR A 119 -6.64 -4.36 -9.18
CA TYR A 119 -6.40 -3.93 -10.56
C TYR A 119 -4.91 -3.62 -10.80
N MET A 120 -4.28 -2.88 -9.90
CA MET A 120 -2.86 -2.52 -10.00
C MET A 120 -1.96 -3.76 -9.98
N TYR A 121 -2.06 -4.61 -8.97
CA TYR A 121 -1.16 -5.76 -8.83
C TYR A 121 -1.39 -6.81 -9.91
N ARG A 122 -2.64 -7.01 -10.34
CA ARG A 122 -2.96 -7.91 -11.44
C ARG A 122 -2.32 -7.50 -12.76
N ASN A 123 -2.32 -6.19 -13.07
CA ASN A 123 -1.87 -5.69 -14.38
C ASN A 123 -0.40 -5.26 -14.39
N GLU A 124 0.15 -4.87 -13.25
CA GLU A 124 1.49 -4.28 -13.19
C GLU A 124 2.56 -5.22 -12.61
N SER A 125 2.17 -6.32 -11.98
CA SER A 125 3.14 -7.26 -11.41
C SER A 125 3.79 -8.13 -12.50
N ASP A 126 5.11 -8.25 -12.44
CA ASP A 126 5.89 -9.18 -13.26
C ASP A 126 6.18 -10.53 -12.55
N ASN A 127 5.81 -10.65 -11.26
CA ASN A 127 5.95 -11.89 -10.47
C ASN A 127 4.98 -11.87 -9.27
N TYR A 128 3.86 -12.60 -9.37
CA TYR A 128 2.82 -12.58 -8.34
C TYR A 128 3.29 -13.10 -6.97
N PRO A 129 4.01 -14.25 -6.83
CA PRO A 129 4.47 -14.69 -5.52
C PRO A 129 5.31 -13.65 -4.78
N LEU A 130 6.25 -12.99 -5.48
CA LEU A 130 7.06 -11.94 -4.87
C LEU A 130 6.21 -10.69 -4.54
N THR A 131 5.29 -10.31 -5.42
CA THR A 131 4.38 -9.17 -5.16
C THR A 131 3.51 -9.44 -3.92
N MET A 132 2.94 -10.62 -3.78
CA MET A 132 2.14 -11.01 -2.60
C MET A 132 2.99 -10.99 -1.33
N ALA A 133 4.19 -11.57 -1.36
CA ALA A 133 5.11 -11.59 -0.22
C ALA A 133 5.48 -10.18 0.25
N LEU A 134 5.83 -9.29 -0.69
CA LEU A 134 6.16 -7.89 -0.39
C LEU A 134 4.93 -7.08 0.06
N PHE A 135 3.73 -7.38 -0.46
CA PHE A 135 2.50 -6.73 0.00
C PHE A 135 2.22 -7.07 1.47
N LEU A 136 2.38 -8.32 1.86
CA LEU A 136 2.12 -8.77 3.23
C LEU A 136 3.10 -8.20 4.27
N THR A 137 4.31 -7.80 3.86
CA THR A 137 5.41 -7.50 4.79
C THR A 137 5.97 -6.09 4.69
N VAL A 138 6.02 -5.51 3.50
CA VAL A 138 6.59 -4.17 3.25
C VAL A 138 5.51 -3.13 3.02
N SER A 139 4.41 -3.50 2.36
CA SER A 139 3.25 -2.63 2.20
C SER A 139 2.48 -2.51 3.54
N PRO A 140 1.64 -1.49 3.72
CA PRO A 140 0.90 -1.29 4.95
C PRO A 140 -0.29 -2.27 5.12
N PHE A 141 -0.03 -3.58 5.00
CA PHE A 141 -1.04 -4.65 5.09
C PHE A 141 -1.91 -4.52 6.35
N TYR A 142 -1.27 -4.33 7.51
CA TYR A 142 -1.95 -4.21 8.79
C TYR A 142 -2.88 -2.99 8.87
N MET A 143 -2.49 -1.89 8.21
CA MET A 143 -3.24 -0.64 8.21
C MET A 143 -4.61 -0.76 7.52
N TYR A 144 -4.76 -1.70 6.58
CA TYR A 144 -6.06 -1.95 5.93
C TYR A 144 -7.09 -2.55 6.89
N PHE A 145 -6.65 -3.21 7.97
CA PHE A 145 -7.55 -3.73 9.00
C PHE A 145 -7.94 -2.65 10.02
N SER A 146 -7.04 -1.76 10.40
CA SER A 146 -7.27 -0.78 11.46
C SER A 146 -7.65 0.59 10.91
N GLY A 147 -6.84 1.22 10.10
CA GLY A 147 -7.02 2.60 9.64
C GLY A 147 -7.92 2.76 8.41
N ILE A 148 -9.22 2.45 8.48
CA ILE A 148 -10.15 2.40 7.33
C ILE A 148 -10.11 3.69 6.50
N ARG A 149 -10.14 4.88 7.09
CA ARG A 149 -10.09 6.17 6.38
C ARG A 149 -8.84 6.31 5.53
N GLN A 150 -7.69 6.06 6.15
CA GLN A 150 -6.41 6.13 5.47
C GLN A 150 -6.28 5.02 4.41
N ALA A 151 -6.78 3.81 4.68
CA ALA A 151 -6.74 2.69 3.75
C ALA A 151 -7.50 3.00 2.45
N ILE A 152 -8.70 3.59 2.55
CA ILE A 152 -9.46 4.03 1.38
C ILE A 152 -8.70 5.13 0.62
N ALA A 153 -8.15 6.12 1.33
CA ALA A 153 -7.38 7.21 0.72
C ALA A 153 -6.11 6.70 0.00
N MET A 154 -5.38 5.74 0.59
CA MET A 154 -4.24 5.07 -0.05
C MET A 154 -4.64 4.37 -1.35
N SER A 155 -5.78 3.69 -1.35
CA SER A 155 -6.27 2.98 -2.53
C SER A 155 -6.71 3.93 -3.64
N LEU A 156 -7.25 5.11 -3.31
CA LEU A 156 -7.47 6.18 -4.30
C LEU A 156 -6.14 6.73 -4.84
N GLY A 157 -5.06 6.66 -4.09
CA GLY A 157 -3.70 6.95 -4.55
C GLY A 157 -3.27 6.11 -5.76
N VAL A 158 -3.83 4.91 -5.95
CA VAL A 158 -3.62 4.09 -7.15
C VAL A 158 -4.16 4.79 -8.40
N PHE A 159 -5.35 5.42 -8.32
CA PHE A 159 -5.89 6.20 -9.45
C PHE A 159 -5.04 7.45 -9.75
N ALA A 160 -4.56 8.13 -8.69
CA ALA A 160 -3.63 9.23 -8.85
C ALA A 160 -2.35 8.78 -9.55
N TRP A 161 -1.77 7.64 -9.16
CA TRP A 161 -0.61 7.07 -9.82
C TRP A 161 -0.86 6.75 -11.30
N TYR A 162 -1.98 6.09 -11.65
CA TYR A 162 -2.34 5.83 -13.05
C TYR A 162 -2.54 7.12 -13.85
N ALA A 163 -3.12 8.14 -13.24
CA ALA A 163 -3.29 9.44 -13.88
C ALA A 163 -1.94 10.13 -14.14
N ALA A 164 -0.99 10.06 -13.18
CA ALA A 164 0.38 10.55 -13.35
C ALA A 164 1.14 9.77 -14.44
N LYS A 165 1.04 8.44 -14.45
CA LYS A 165 1.61 7.56 -15.47
C LYS A 165 1.12 7.93 -16.87
N ASN A 166 -0.16 8.22 -17.04
CA ASN A 166 -0.80 8.56 -18.31
C ASN A 166 -0.81 10.06 -18.61
N ARG A 167 -0.11 10.90 -17.85
CA ARG A 167 0.00 12.36 -18.03
C ARG A 167 -1.34 13.11 -17.96
N LYS A 168 -2.30 12.60 -17.22
CA LYS A 168 -3.64 13.17 -17.08
C LYS A 168 -3.73 14.01 -15.80
N LEU A 169 -3.23 15.25 -15.84
CA LEU A 169 -3.14 16.13 -14.66
C LEU A 169 -4.49 16.35 -13.98
N LEU A 170 -5.56 16.62 -14.75
CA LEU A 170 -6.89 16.87 -14.18
C LEU A 170 -7.39 15.64 -13.38
N TYR A 171 -7.29 14.43 -13.94
CA TYR A 171 -7.69 13.20 -13.24
C TYR A 171 -6.82 12.92 -12.03
N PHE A 172 -5.53 13.28 -12.10
CA PHE A 172 -4.61 13.20 -10.97
C PHE A 172 -5.09 14.10 -9.81
N LEU A 173 -5.36 15.37 -10.10
CA LEU A 173 -5.83 16.34 -9.09
C LEU A 173 -7.18 15.92 -8.50
N LEU A 174 -8.11 15.44 -9.32
CA LEU A 174 -9.39 14.92 -8.84
C LEU A 174 -9.23 13.70 -7.93
N ALA A 175 -8.33 12.76 -8.26
CA ALA A 175 -8.06 11.60 -7.43
C ALA A 175 -7.42 11.98 -6.08
N VAL A 176 -6.45 12.90 -6.09
CA VAL A 176 -5.83 13.43 -4.86
C VAL A 176 -6.87 14.16 -4.01
N PHE A 177 -7.68 15.04 -4.61
CA PHE A 177 -8.74 15.75 -3.92
C PHE A 177 -9.75 14.78 -3.28
N ALA A 178 -10.19 13.75 -4.02
CA ALA A 178 -11.08 12.72 -3.49
C ALA A 178 -10.45 11.95 -2.32
N ALA A 179 -9.15 11.61 -2.42
CA ALA A 179 -8.43 10.95 -1.33
C ALA A 179 -8.35 11.86 -0.08
N MET A 180 -8.12 13.16 -0.23
CA MET A 180 -8.11 14.12 0.87
C MET A 180 -9.48 14.26 1.56
N GLN A 181 -10.60 14.08 0.85
CA GLN A 181 -11.93 14.07 1.46
C GLN A 181 -12.15 12.87 2.40
N LEU A 182 -11.32 11.82 2.28
CA LEU A 182 -11.39 10.62 3.10
C LEU A 182 -10.35 10.62 4.22
N HIS A 183 -9.18 11.18 3.96
CA HIS A 183 -8.13 11.34 4.97
C HIS A 183 -7.16 12.46 4.59
N ASN A 184 -7.03 13.44 5.48
CA ASN A 184 -6.28 14.68 5.20
C ASN A 184 -4.83 14.44 4.78
N SER A 185 -4.13 13.46 5.37
CA SER A 185 -2.73 13.19 5.04
C SER A 185 -2.52 12.76 3.57
N ALA A 186 -3.60 12.47 2.83
CA ALA A 186 -3.53 12.14 1.40
C ALA A 186 -3.00 13.29 0.52
N PHE A 187 -2.90 14.53 1.04
CA PHE A 187 -2.24 15.62 0.32
C PHE A 187 -0.82 15.26 -0.16
N ILE A 188 -0.14 14.37 0.57
CA ILE A 188 1.23 13.92 0.23
C ILE A 188 1.30 13.25 -1.15
N LEU A 189 0.18 12.70 -1.66
CA LEU A 189 0.07 12.11 -2.99
C LEU A 189 0.39 13.11 -4.12
N VAL A 190 0.27 14.43 -3.86
CA VAL A 190 0.64 15.49 -4.84
C VAL A 190 2.07 15.29 -5.35
N ALA A 191 2.98 14.78 -4.51
CA ALA A 191 4.36 14.51 -4.88
C ALA A 191 4.52 13.45 -5.99
N ILE A 192 3.54 12.56 -6.19
CA ILE A 192 3.62 11.50 -7.21
C ILE A 192 3.75 12.09 -8.62
N TYR A 193 2.97 13.11 -8.97
CA TYR A 193 2.92 13.61 -10.36
C TYR A 193 4.27 14.15 -10.86
N PRO A 194 4.93 15.09 -10.17
CA PRO A 194 6.23 15.59 -10.59
C PRO A 194 7.33 14.53 -10.50
N LEU A 195 7.36 13.74 -9.40
CA LEU A 195 8.38 12.74 -9.19
C LEU A 195 8.30 11.58 -10.16
N TYR A 196 7.11 11.09 -10.46
CA TYR A 196 6.93 9.99 -11.40
C TYR A 196 7.46 10.34 -12.79
N ARG A 197 7.45 11.62 -13.15
CA ARG A 197 7.88 12.12 -14.45
C ARG A 197 9.33 12.59 -14.51
N ALA A 198 9.93 12.83 -13.36
CA ALA A 198 11.34 13.21 -13.28
C ALA A 198 12.23 12.07 -13.80
N LYS A 199 13.22 12.42 -14.64
CA LYS A 199 14.15 11.44 -15.21
C LYS A 199 15.38 11.28 -14.31
N ILE A 200 15.18 10.79 -13.07
CA ILE A 200 16.27 10.51 -12.13
C ILE A 200 16.98 9.22 -12.56
N THR A 201 18.03 9.38 -13.36
CA THR A 201 18.92 8.30 -13.81
C THR A 201 20.08 8.09 -12.83
N LYS A 202 20.93 7.09 -13.07
CA LYS A 202 22.14 6.84 -12.24
C LYS A 202 23.06 8.08 -12.08
N ARG A 203 23.13 8.95 -13.10
CA ARG A 203 23.94 10.19 -13.01
C ARG A 203 23.43 11.15 -11.96
N TRP A 204 22.10 11.22 -11.76
CA TRP A 204 21.49 12.06 -10.75
C TRP A 204 21.72 11.58 -9.33
N LEU A 205 22.16 10.33 -9.13
CA LEU A 205 22.48 9.79 -7.80
C LEU A 205 23.61 10.57 -7.12
N TRP A 206 24.53 11.16 -7.88
CA TRP A 206 25.58 12.04 -7.34
C TRP A 206 25.04 13.31 -6.67
N VAL A 207 23.81 13.71 -6.96
CA VAL A 207 23.12 14.83 -6.31
C VAL A 207 22.10 14.33 -5.30
N VAL A 208 21.30 13.32 -5.69
CA VAL A 208 20.21 12.81 -4.86
C VAL A 208 20.72 12.14 -3.59
N VAL A 209 21.78 11.33 -3.67
CA VAL A 209 22.32 10.63 -2.50
C VAL A 209 22.92 11.60 -1.47
N PRO A 210 23.79 12.57 -1.83
CA PRO A 210 24.23 13.59 -0.88
C PRO A 210 23.08 14.40 -0.26
N PHE A 211 22.07 14.76 -1.06
CA PHE A 211 20.88 15.42 -0.53
C PHE A 211 20.13 14.55 0.49
N MET A 212 19.91 13.26 0.19
CA MET A 212 19.28 12.34 1.13
C MET A 212 20.11 12.17 2.42
N VAL A 213 21.43 12.09 2.32
CA VAL A 213 22.34 12.05 3.48
C VAL A 213 22.22 13.33 4.30
N PHE A 214 22.20 14.50 3.64
CA PHE A 214 21.97 15.79 4.32
C PHE A 214 20.64 15.81 5.08
N VAL A 215 19.54 15.37 4.45
CA VAL A 215 18.22 15.28 5.10
C VAL A 215 18.26 14.29 6.26
N PHE A 216 18.91 13.13 6.10
CA PHE A 216 19.01 12.13 7.17
C PHE A 216 19.78 12.65 8.39
N VAL A 217 20.92 13.32 8.17
CA VAL A 217 21.74 13.90 9.26
C VAL A 217 20.98 15.01 9.98
N ASN A 218 20.24 15.84 9.20
CA ASN A 218 19.48 16.97 9.74
C ASN A 218 17.99 16.66 9.98
N LYS A 219 17.61 15.37 10.08
CA LYS A 219 16.19 14.98 10.16
C LYS A 219 15.44 15.62 11.34
N LEU A 220 16.10 15.76 12.50
CA LEU A 220 15.47 16.33 13.69
C LEU A 220 15.15 17.83 13.53
N PRO A 221 16.10 18.73 13.19
CA PRO A 221 15.79 20.13 12.94
C PRO A 221 14.80 20.33 11.79
N ILE A 222 14.89 19.53 10.71
CA ILE A 222 13.92 19.60 9.63
C ILE A 222 12.53 19.17 10.11
N PHE A 223 12.43 18.11 10.89
CA PHE A 223 11.17 17.63 11.43
C PHE A 223 10.51 18.66 12.35
N ASN A 224 11.27 19.23 13.29
CA ASN A 224 10.78 20.27 14.19
C ASN A 224 10.32 21.51 13.42
N PHE A 225 11.03 21.91 12.36
CA PHE A 225 10.60 23.00 11.49
C PHE A 225 9.28 22.66 10.78
N LEU A 226 9.11 21.45 10.24
CA LEU A 226 7.88 21.02 9.58
C LEU A 226 6.69 20.95 10.57
N LEU A 227 6.91 20.52 11.81
CA LEU A 227 5.88 20.46 12.83
C LEU A 227 5.26 21.84 13.14
N GLN A 228 6.05 22.90 13.12
CA GLN A 228 5.55 24.28 13.34
C GLN A 228 4.46 24.69 12.33
N PHE A 229 4.45 24.09 11.14
CA PHE A 229 3.45 24.36 10.09
C PHE A 229 2.29 23.35 10.07
N LEU A 230 2.49 22.18 10.65
CA LEU A 230 1.55 21.06 10.51
C LEU A 230 0.73 20.78 11.78
N TRP A 231 1.32 20.97 12.98
CA TRP A 231 0.67 20.69 14.28
C TRP A 231 1.39 21.41 15.42
N GLU A 232 0.60 21.98 16.34
CA GLU A 232 1.14 22.81 17.44
C GLU A 232 1.69 21.99 18.63
N ASP A 233 1.24 20.76 18.87
CA ASP A 233 1.61 19.96 20.05
C ASP A 233 1.91 18.50 19.72
N PHE A 234 3.18 18.16 19.42
CA PHE A 234 3.57 16.78 19.23
C PHE A 234 4.84 16.40 19.99
N GLU A 235 4.74 15.46 20.94
CA GLU A 235 5.89 14.79 21.52
C GLU A 235 6.47 13.76 20.54
N SER A 236 7.80 13.75 20.38
CA SER A 236 8.49 12.79 19.52
C SER A 236 8.50 11.41 20.18
N THR A 237 7.67 10.50 19.69
CA THR A 237 7.68 9.09 20.07
C THR A 237 8.19 8.25 18.90
N PRO A 238 9.34 7.55 19.03
CA PRO A 238 9.87 6.71 17.96
C PRO A 238 8.91 5.57 17.59
N GLU A 239 8.73 5.32 16.28
CA GLU A 239 7.95 4.19 15.79
C GLU A 239 8.80 2.91 15.81
N THR A 240 8.28 1.86 16.47
CA THR A 240 8.90 0.52 16.44
C THR A 240 8.89 -0.06 15.03
N GLY A 241 10.05 -0.57 14.59
CA GLY A 241 10.18 -1.16 13.24
C GLY A 241 10.48 -0.16 12.10
N ALA A 242 10.39 1.16 12.33
CA ALA A 242 10.67 2.16 11.30
C ALA A 242 12.09 2.05 10.71
N THR A 243 13.08 1.72 11.54
CA THR A 243 14.47 1.51 11.09
C THR A 243 14.60 0.27 10.19
N THR A 244 13.90 -0.82 10.50
CA THR A 244 13.91 -2.05 9.68
C THR A 244 13.34 -1.77 8.30
N ILE A 245 12.23 -1.05 8.21
CA ILE A 245 11.64 -0.65 6.91
C ILE A 245 12.60 0.27 6.16
N LEU A 246 13.26 1.22 6.83
CA LEU A 246 14.25 2.07 6.18
C LEU A 246 15.37 1.24 5.54
N ILE A 247 15.95 0.31 6.27
CA ILE A 247 17.02 -0.57 5.76
C ILE A 247 16.53 -1.35 4.54
N LEU A 248 15.33 -1.92 4.59
CA LEU A 248 14.74 -2.65 3.46
C LEU A 248 14.54 -1.76 2.23
N LEU A 249 14.02 -0.55 2.40
CA LEU A 249 13.82 0.40 1.30
C LEU A 249 15.15 0.82 0.66
N VAL A 250 16.19 1.03 1.46
CA VAL A 250 17.55 1.33 0.96
C VAL A 250 18.11 0.14 0.18
N ILE A 251 17.98 -1.10 0.68
CA ILE A 251 18.38 -2.31 -0.04
C ILE A 251 17.63 -2.40 -1.38
N PHE A 252 16.33 -2.15 -1.41
CA PHE A 252 15.54 -2.15 -2.64
C PHE A 252 15.95 -1.03 -3.60
N ALA A 253 16.31 0.14 -3.10
CA ALA A 253 16.85 1.21 -3.93
C ALA A 253 18.18 0.79 -4.57
N VAL A 254 19.12 0.28 -3.80
CA VAL A 254 20.40 -0.24 -4.30
C VAL A 254 20.15 -1.33 -5.33
N TYR A 255 19.30 -2.32 -5.03
CA TYR A 255 18.92 -3.39 -5.95
C TYR A 255 18.37 -2.82 -7.27
N SER A 256 17.49 -1.79 -7.18
CA SER A 256 16.84 -1.19 -8.34
C SER A 256 17.79 -0.46 -9.29
N TYR A 257 18.93 0.01 -8.81
CA TYR A 257 19.94 0.68 -9.64
C TYR A 257 21.08 -0.23 -10.11
N LEU A 258 21.42 -1.30 -9.37
CA LEU A 258 22.53 -2.19 -9.71
C LEU A 258 22.14 -3.30 -10.69
N ILE A 259 20.99 -3.94 -10.47
CA ILE A 259 20.60 -5.18 -11.16
C ILE A 259 20.17 -4.96 -12.61
N PRO A 260 19.32 -3.95 -12.95
CA PRO A 260 18.74 -3.89 -14.28
C PRO A 260 19.73 -3.42 -15.35
N ASP A 261 19.42 -3.79 -16.56
CA ASP A 261 20.04 -3.28 -17.77
C ASP A 261 19.47 -1.89 -18.08
N ASP A 262 20.33 -0.88 -18.15
CA ASP A 262 19.92 0.50 -18.37
C ASP A 262 19.15 0.69 -19.69
N ALA A 263 19.47 -0.13 -20.71
CA ALA A 263 18.76 -0.12 -21.99
C ALA A 263 17.30 -0.62 -21.90
N LYS A 264 16.94 -1.34 -20.82
CA LYS A 264 15.60 -1.90 -20.58
C LYS A 264 14.77 -1.06 -19.60
N ILE A 265 15.32 0.05 -19.09
CA ILE A 265 14.65 0.92 -18.15
C ILE A 265 13.77 1.91 -18.90
N ASP A 266 12.48 1.77 -18.72
CA ASP A 266 11.44 2.67 -19.22
C ASP A 266 11.05 3.73 -18.16
N GLN A 267 10.22 4.68 -18.58
CA GLN A 267 9.73 5.74 -17.69
C GLN A 267 8.91 5.18 -16.52
N ASP A 268 8.27 4.02 -16.67
CA ASP A 268 7.48 3.39 -15.63
C ASP A 268 8.40 2.95 -14.46
N VAL A 269 9.51 2.29 -14.78
CA VAL A 269 10.50 1.89 -13.76
C VAL A 269 11.18 3.11 -13.13
N ILE A 270 11.50 4.15 -13.91
CA ILE A 270 12.09 5.39 -13.38
C ILE A 270 11.10 6.04 -12.39
N GLY A 271 9.84 6.16 -12.77
CA GLY A 271 8.81 6.75 -11.93
C GLY A 271 8.61 6.00 -10.60
N LEU A 272 8.56 4.67 -10.65
CA LEU A 272 8.46 3.83 -9.44
C LEU A 272 9.70 3.93 -8.55
N ARG A 273 10.93 4.01 -9.14
CA ARG A 273 12.16 4.29 -8.37
C ARG A 273 12.10 5.64 -7.66
N ASN A 274 11.60 6.66 -8.34
CA ASN A 274 11.49 7.99 -7.75
C ASN A 274 10.51 8.00 -6.56
N ILE A 275 9.40 7.24 -6.66
CA ILE A 275 8.49 7.00 -5.54
C ILE A 275 9.23 6.29 -4.40
N LEU A 276 10.05 5.27 -4.69
CA LEU A 276 10.86 4.58 -3.68
C LEU A 276 11.85 5.54 -3.00
N LEU A 277 12.53 6.41 -3.74
CA LEU A 277 13.44 7.41 -3.17
C LEU A 277 12.72 8.39 -2.25
N LEU A 278 11.52 8.87 -2.66
CA LEU A 278 10.67 9.69 -1.79
C LEU A 278 10.27 8.92 -0.52
N SER A 279 9.86 7.67 -0.67
CA SER A 279 9.51 6.79 0.45
C SER A 279 10.66 6.66 1.47
N ILE A 280 11.91 6.57 1.00
CA ILE A 280 13.11 6.54 1.88
C ILE A 280 13.26 7.87 2.63
N VAL A 281 13.07 9.01 1.94
CA VAL A 281 13.18 10.34 2.59
C VAL A 281 12.12 10.50 3.68
N ILE A 282 10.88 10.11 3.40
CA ILE A 282 9.80 10.15 4.42
C ILE A 282 10.12 9.19 5.57
N GLN A 283 10.71 8.02 5.28
CA GLN A 283 11.07 7.03 6.28
C GLN A 283 12.15 7.52 7.26
N PHE A 284 12.98 8.50 6.88
CA PHE A 284 13.92 9.15 7.81
C PHE A 284 13.20 9.78 8.99
N PHE A 285 12.05 10.37 8.74
CA PHE A 285 11.23 11.03 9.76
C PHE A 285 10.35 10.02 10.53
N ALA A 286 10.01 8.88 9.94
CA ALA A 286 9.27 7.81 10.60
C ALA A 286 10.03 7.22 11.81
N ILE A 287 11.36 7.31 11.81
CA ILE A 287 12.20 6.95 12.97
C ILE A 287 11.94 7.89 14.15
N LEU A 288 11.50 9.13 13.89
CA LEU A 288 11.23 10.13 14.90
C LEU A 288 9.79 10.10 15.39
N HIS A 289 8.82 9.84 14.47
CA HIS A 289 7.41 9.94 14.77
C HIS A 289 6.51 9.07 13.90
N PRO A 290 5.48 8.39 14.48
CA PRO A 290 4.52 7.52 13.76
C PRO A 290 3.77 8.20 12.61
N LEU A 291 3.50 9.50 12.72
CA LEU A 291 2.82 10.27 11.68
C LEU A 291 3.54 10.17 10.32
N SER A 292 4.87 10.26 10.34
CA SER A 292 5.68 10.14 9.12
C SER A 292 5.60 8.74 8.53
N MET A 293 5.48 7.71 9.37
CA MET A 293 5.21 6.35 8.91
C MET A 293 3.86 6.26 8.19
N ARG A 294 2.81 6.87 8.76
CA ARG A 294 1.48 6.93 8.13
C ARG A 294 1.51 7.67 6.79
N MET A 295 2.32 8.73 6.65
CA MET A 295 2.55 9.38 5.36
C MET A 295 3.24 8.46 4.36
N ASN A 296 4.19 7.63 4.80
CA ASN A 296 4.89 6.69 3.93
C ASN A 296 3.98 5.56 3.41
N TYR A 297 2.93 5.20 4.12
CA TYR A 297 1.96 4.18 3.69
C TYR A 297 1.31 4.47 2.33
N TYR A 298 1.27 5.72 1.87
CA TYR A 298 0.81 6.06 0.52
C TYR A 298 1.75 5.61 -0.59
N PHE A 299 3.03 5.39 -0.30
CA PHE A 299 4.06 5.06 -1.28
C PHE A 299 4.51 3.59 -1.22
N LEU A 300 4.43 2.96 -0.06
CA LEU A 300 4.82 1.55 0.11
C LEU A 300 4.07 0.56 -0.78
N PRO A 301 2.78 0.74 -1.15
CA PRO A 301 2.07 -0.17 -2.06
C PRO A 301 2.68 -0.29 -3.47
N PHE A 302 3.57 0.63 -3.86
CA PHE A 302 4.26 0.58 -5.15
C PHE A 302 5.54 -0.26 -5.14
N VAL A 303 6.09 -0.58 -3.97
CA VAL A 303 7.29 -1.44 -3.82
C VAL A 303 7.03 -2.86 -4.35
N PRO A 304 5.88 -3.51 -4.05
CA PRO A 304 5.55 -4.84 -4.55
C PRO A 304 5.51 -4.97 -6.09
N ILE A 305 5.27 -3.88 -6.82
CA ILE A 305 5.33 -3.91 -8.30
C ILE A 305 6.71 -3.52 -8.84
N LEU A 306 7.45 -2.66 -8.14
CA LEU A 306 8.78 -2.22 -8.59
C LEU A 306 9.79 -3.36 -8.59
N ILE A 307 9.90 -4.12 -7.49
CA ILE A 307 10.96 -5.11 -7.32
C ILE A 307 10.88 -6.26 -8.35
N PRO A 308 9.70 -6.87 -8.63
CA PRO A 308 9.56 -7.82 -9.72
C PRO A 308 9.91 -7.24 -11.09
N LYS A 309 9.51 -5.99 -11.38
CA LYS A 309 9.84 -5.29 -12.64
C LYS A 309 11.36 -5.15 -12.82
N ILE A 310 12.09 -4.81 -11.75
CA ILE A 310 13.56 -4.72 -11.75
C ILE A 310 14.19 -6.08 -12.02
N ALA A 311 13.74 -7.12 -11.33
CA ALA A 311 14.27 -8.47 -11.48
C ALA A 311 14.13 -8.97 -12.92
N LYS A 312 12.99 -8.75 -13.56
CA LYS A 312 12.72 -9.12 -14.96
C LYS A 312 13.64 -8.41 -15.95
N ARG A 313 14.04 -7.16 -15.66
CA ARG A 313 14.90 -6.33 -16.51
C ARG A 313 16.39 -6.48 -16.21
N SER A 314 16.82 -7.53 -15.52
CA SER A 314 18.20 -7.75 -15.12
C SER A 314 19.17 -7.82 -16.31
N LYS A 315 20.42 -7.36 -16.10
CA LYS A 315 21.54 -7.55 -17.02
C LYS A 315 21.83 -9.04 -17.23
N MET A 316 22.33 -9.41 -18.40
CA MET A 316 22.67 -10.82 -18.71
C MET A 316 23.59 -11.43 -17.63
N ARG A 317 24.63 -10.72 -17.21
CA ARG A 317 25.57 -11.18 -16.17
C ARG A 317 24.92 -11.41 -14.81
N PHE A 318 23.82 -10.71 -14.50
CA PHE A 318 23.09 -10.83 -13.22
C PHE A 318 21.82 -11.67 -13.32
N ARG A 319 21.53 -12.27 -14.48
CA ARG A 319 20.27 -12.98 -14.73
C ARG A 319 20.02 -14.12 -13.74
N GLN A 320 21.04 -14.92 -13.44
CA GLN A 320 20.93 -16.02 -12.48
C GLN A 320 20.77 -15.51 -11.05
N ILE A 321 21.57 -14.50 -10.67
CA ILE A 321 21.49 -13.85 -9.35
C ILE A 321 20.12 -13.22 -9.17
N SER A 322 19.58 -12.57 -10.20
CA SER A 322 18.24 -11.96 -10.16
C SER A 322 17.14 -13.00 -9.99
N LYS A 323 17.21 -14.14 -10.67
CA LYS A 323 16.24 -15.25 -10.50
C LYS A 323 16.32 -15.80 -9.08
N LEU A 324 17.54 -16.06 -8.60
CA LEU A 324 17.76 -16.54 -7.22
C LEU A 324 17.25 -15.53 -6.19
N SER A 325 17.53 -14.23 -6.37
CA SER A 325 17.07 -13.19 -5.45
C SER A 325 15.53 -13.11 -5.38
N VAL A 326 14.81 -13.32 -6.49
CA VAL A 326 13.34 -13.39 -6.49
C VAL A 326 12.86 -14.55 -5.62
N VAL A 327 13.45 -15.74 -5.79
CA VAL A 327 13.07 -16.92 -4.98
C VAL A 327 13.38 -16.69 -3.51
N VAL A 328 14.61 -16.24 -3.20
CA VAL A 328 15.04 -15.99 -1.82
C VAL A 328 14.17 -14.94 -1.15
N MET A 329 13.92 -13.81 -1.81
CA MET A 329 13.03 -12.77 -1.27
C MET A 329 11.60 -13.30 -1.06
N THR A 330 11.06 -14.03 -2.01
CA THR A 330 9.70 -14.60 -1.88
C THR A 330 9.62 -15.51 -0.67
N VAL A 331 10.52 -16.48 -0.55
CA VAL A 331 10.52 -17.41 0.59
C VAL A 331 10.76 -16.67 1.90
N PHE A 332 11.75 -15.78 1.96
CA PHE A 332 12.06 -15.02 3.16
C PHE A 332 10.87 -14.22 3.67
N PHE A 333 10.23 -13.41 2.81
CA PHE A 333 9.11 -12.57 3.23
C PHE A 333 7.85 -13.39 3.56
N LEU A 334 7.58 -14.50 2.87
CA LEU A 334 6.48 -15.38 3.23
C LEU A 334 6.73 -16.08 4.57
N CYS A 335 7.94 -16.59 4.82
CA CYS A 335 8.30 -17.17 6.10
C CYS A 335 8.24 -16.13 7.22
N TYR A 336 8.68 -14.90 6.96
CA TYR A 336 8.58 -13.81 7.91
C TYR A 336 7.11 -13.48 8.25
N PHE A 337 6.24 -13.36 7.25
CA PHE A 337 4.81 -13.16 7.49
C PHE A 337 4.19 -14.32 8.29
N VAL A 338 4.48 -15.57 7.92
CA VAL A 338 4.01 -16.75 8.67
C VAL A 338 4.48 -16.69 10.13
N ASN A 339 5.74 -16.30 10.37
CA ASN A 339 6.26 -16.13 11.73
C ASN A 339 5.49 -15.07 12.53
N LEU A 340 5.14 -13.94 11.90
CA LEU A 340 4.30 -12.91 12.55
C LEU A 340 2.93 -13.46 12.93
N VAL A 341 2.29 -14.19 12.01
CA VAL A 341 0.98 -14.83 12.25
C VAL A 341 1.04 -15.87 13.35
N VAL A 342 2.06 -16.75 13.36
CA VAL A 342 2.17 -17.85 14.34
C VAL A 342 2.43 -17.33 15.73
N ASN A 343 3.19 -16.26 15.88
CA ASN A 343 3.58 -15.70 17.17
C ASN A 343 2.70 -14.53 17.62
N ASP A 344 1.60 -14.24 16.92
CA ASP A 344 0.68 -13.12 17.20
C ASP A 344 1.41 -11.77 17.30
N ILE A 345 2.41 -11.55 16.42
CA ILE A 345 3.22 -10.33 16.44
C ILE A 345 2.54 -9.28 15.57
N ASP A 346 1.73 -8.44 16.18
CA ASP A 346 1.18 -7.25 15.54
C ASP A 346 0.97 -6.11 16.55
N SER A 347 0.82 -4.89 16.04
CA SER A 347 0.53 -3.70 16.83
C SER A 347 -0.91 -3.19 16.67
N LEU A 348 -1.71 -3.83 15.83
CA LEU A 348 -3.03 -3.35 15.43
C LEU A 348 -4.15 -4.36 15.69
N ASN A 349 -3.90 -5.40 16.49
CA ASN A 349 -4.85 -6.46 16.87
C ASN A 349 -5.52 -7.12 15.66
N ILE A 350 -4.73 -7.52 14.67
CA ILE A 350 -5.25 -8.27 13.52
C ILE A 350 -5.05 -9.78 13.68
N PHE A 351 -4.17 -10.21 14.58
CA PHE A 351 -3.95 -11.60 14.96
C PHE A 351 -4.44 -11.84 16.40
N PRO A 352 -5.12 -12.98 16.66
CA PRO A 352 -5.73 -13.91 15.71
C PRO A 352 -6.92 -13.28 14.99
N TYR A 353 -7.24 -13.76 13.78
CA TYR A 353 -8.40 -13.27 13.04
C TYR A 353 -9.71 -13.67 13.74
N ILE A 354 -10.53 -12.67 14.05
CA ILE A 354 -11.86 -12.85 14.66
C ILE A 354 -12.90 -12.42 13.62
N PRO A 355 -13.74 -13.36 13.12
CA PRO A 355 -14.78 -13.02 12.15
C PRO A 355 -16.02 -12.43 12.81
N CYS A 356 -16.80 -11.66 12.05
CA CYS A 356 -17.98 -10.92 12.51
C CYS A 356 -19.10 -11.78 13.13
N TRP A 357 -19.13 -13.08 12.88
CA TRP A 357 -20.11 -14.02 13.50
C TRP A 357 -19.65 -14.62 14.84
N LYS A 358 -18.51 -14.20 15.35
CA LYS A 358 -17.99 -14.59 16.67
C LYS A 358 -18.11 -13.49 17.72
N ASN A 359 -18.59 -12.34 17.32
CA ASN A 359 -18.84 -11.19 18.22
C ASN A 359 -20.24 -11.32 18.83
#